data_4d9e2c558f69ed980a38f1a4fe5abbad
#
_entry.id   4d9e2c558f69ed980a38f1a4fe5abbad
#
_cell.length_a   1.000
_cell.length_b   1.000
_cell.length_c   1.000
_cell.angle_alpha   90.00
_cell.angle_beta   90.00
_cell.angle_gamma   90.00
#
_symmetry.space_group_name_H-M   'P 1'
#
loop_
_entity.id
_entity.type
_entity.pdbx_description
1 polymer ?
#
loop_
_entity_poly.entity_id
_entity_poly.type
_entity_poly.pdbx_seq_one_letter_code
_entity_poly.pdbx_strand_id
1 'polypeptide(L)'
;MGAEKIMSLLNAGMFKPTIRYYKYVMDSKTNNCAKCKHFAGEIFTENDPRMPLLPRHPNCDCYFTEVSEEEYLKQKNFEFGNMTHLEWDKQSQDEKYLWCNSFRNRFGNAIDKYAKEYNIPKQLLAGVIANEMLDWKFPDGTPLDGVSGGGIGYAQIAVKTARAHGITGSDSEIKNMLNSYEGSVAVSARILKDYLEEFRASIKNDKLGKGFIISGLYSFKKTTILENKNIIDMNVPQWLLNSMCAVWNSGIQVIYAKDKIGAENYPNAYWHGIKSSGLSDYLTKLVNENE
;
A
#
# COMPACT_ATOMS: atom_id res chain seq x y z
N MET A 1 -32.59 -0.16 -45.35
CA MET A 1 -31.22 -0.70 -45.26
C MET A 1 -31.31 -2.08 -44.61
N GLY A 2 -30.87 -3.13 -45.34
CA GLY A 2 -30.95 -4.51 -44.81
C GLY A 2 -29.93 -4.77 -43.72
N ALA A 3 -30.22 -5.75 -42.84
CA ALA A 3 -29.39 -6.13 -41.70
C ALA A 3 -27.92 -6.42 -42.08
N GLU A 4 -27.70 -6.97 -43.29
CA GLU A 4 -26.36 -7.24 -43.85
C GLU A 4 -25.50 -5.96 -44.02
N LYS A 5 -26.12 -4.85 -44.44
CA LYS A 5 -25.41 -3.57 -44.64
C LYS A 5 -25.07 -2.92 -43.29
N ILE A 6 -25.90 -3.14 -42.27
CA ILE A 6 -25.63 -2.70 -40.87
C ILE A 6 -24.46 -3.50 -40.29
N MET A 7 -24.44 -4.83 -40.46
CA MET A 7 -23.35 -5.70 -40.02
C MET A 7 -22.03 -5.40 -40.74
N SER A 8 -22.07 -5.07 -42.04
CA SER A 8 -20.88 -4.65 -42.79
C SER A 8 -20.31 -3.33 -42.32
N LEU A 9 -21.15 -2.38 -41.89
CA LEU A 9 -20.72 -1.09 -41.34
C LEU A 9 -20.18 -1.23 -39.90
N LEU A 10 -20.74 -2.16 -39.12
CA LEU A 10 -20.20 -2.51 -37.78
C LEU A 10 -18.82 -3.18 -37.88
N ASN A 11 -18.67 -4.10 -38.84
CA ASN A 11 -17.40 -4.79 -39.09
C ASN A 11 -16.33 -3.88 -39.73
N ALA A 12 -16.74 -2.80 -40.42
CA ALA A 12 -15.85 -1.79 -40.96
C ALA A 12 -15.40 -0.74 -39.92
N GLY A 13 -15.80 -0.87 -38.66
CA GLY A 13 -15.43 0.08 -37.59
C GLY A 13 -16.09 1.46 -37.71
N MET A 14 -17.07 1.63 -38.62
CA MET A 14 -17.74 2.92 -38.86
C MET A 14 -18.77 3.33 -37.76
N PHE A 15 -19.11 2.40 -36.87
CA PHE A 15 -19.94 2.66 -35.69
C PHE A 15 -19.26 2.07 -34.45
N LYS A 16 -18.16 2.67 -34.04
CA LYS A 16 -17.74 2.48 -32.62
C LYS A 16 -18.74 3.24 -31.77
N PRO A 17 -19.45 2.59 -30.82
CA PRO A 17 -20.23 3.33 -29.83
C PRO A 17 -19.27 4.30 -29.14
N THR A 18 -19.62 5.58 -29.13
CA THR A 18 -18.83 6.58 -28.40
C THR A 18 -19.02 6.31 -26.91
N ILE A 19 -18.06 5.63 -26.30
CA ILE A 19 -18.04 5.41 -24.87
C ILE A 19 -17.52 6.70 -24.23
N ARG A 20 -18.26 7.22 -23.25
CA ARG A 20 -17.82 8.35 -22.45
C ARG A 20 -17.09 7.88 -21.21
N TYR A 21 -16.09 8.64 -20.80
CA TYR A 21 -15.24 8.37 -19.65
C TYR A 21 -15.37 9.51 -18.65
N TYR A 22 -15.51 9.18 -17.36
CA TYR A 22 -15.77 10.14 -16.31
C TYR A 22 -14.80 9.92 -15.16
N LYS A 23 -13.99 10.94 -14.86
CA LYS A 23 -13.10 10.97 -13.72
C LYS A 23 -13.83 11.49 -12.50
N TYR A 24 -13.73 10.76 -11.39
CA TYR A 24 -14.25 11.22 -10.10
C TYR A 24 -13.30 12.25 -9.50
N VAL A 25 -13.83 13.44 -9.28
CA VAL A 25 -13.09 14.59 -8.71
C VAL A 25 -13.61 14.85 -7.30
N MET A 26 -12.70 14.77 -6.35
CA MET A 26 -12.99 15.05 -4.95
C MET A 26 -12.84 16.54 -4.69
N ASP A 27 -13.86 17.18 -4.10
CA ASP A 27 -13.76 18.57 -3.69
C ASP A 27 -12.71 18.76 -2.58
N SER A 28 -12.00 19.89 -2.65
CA SER A 28 -10.95 20.26 -1.69
C SER A 28 -11.45 20.37 -0.25
N LYS A 29 -12.73 20.70 -0.05
CA LYS A 29 -13.37 20.82 1.27
C LYS A 29 -13.65 19.46 1.91
N THR A 30 -13.78 18.40 1.09
CA THR A 30 -14.11 17.03 1.54
C THR A 30 -12.89 16.10 1.60
N ASN A 31 -11.68 16.65 1.51
CA ASN A 31 -10.41 15.89 1.48
C ASN A 31 -10.24 14.86 2.61
N ASN A 32 -11.02 14.94 3.68
CA ASN A 32 -10.96 13.99 4.81
C ASN A 32 -12.09 12.95 4.80
N CYS A 33 -12.98 12.96 3.81
CA CYS A 33 -14.05 11.98 3.72
C CYS A 33 -13.53 10.64 3.17
N ALA A 34 -13.49 9.61 4.00
CA ALA A 34 -13.05 8.26 3.62
C ALA A 34 -13.85 7.71 2.42
N LYS A 35 -15.18 7.92 2.40
CA LYS A 35 -16.06 7.46 1.31
C LYS A 35 -15.74 8.10 -0.03
N CYS A 36 -15.33 9.36 -0.04
CA CYS A 36 -14.96 10.08 -1.25
C CYS A 36 -13.53 9.75 -1.69
N LYS A 37 -12.60 9.61 -0.74
CA LYS A 37 -11.22 9.21 -1.00
C LYS A 37 -11.11 7.88 -1.75
N HIS A 38 -12.05 6.97 -1.51
CA HIS A 38 -12.09 5.67 -2.16
C HIS A 38 -12.15 5.76 -3.70
N PHE A 39 -12.84 6.77 -4.25
CA PHE A 39 -13.01 6.95 -5.69
C PHE A 39 -12.16 8.09 -6.28
N ALA A 40 -11.42 8.80 -5.45
CA ALA A 40 -10.65 9.95 -5.91
C ALA A 40 -9.69 9.58 -7.05
N GLY A 41 -9.80 10.30 -8.17
CA GLY A 41 -9.00 10.08 -9.35
C GLY A 41 -9.39 8.88 -10.22
N GLU A 42 -10.33 8.01 -9.80
CA GLU A 42 -10.79 6.89 -10.63
C GLU A 42 -11.56 7.38 -11.87
N ILE A 43 -11.32 6.71 -13.00
CA ILE A 43 -12.04 6.96 -14.25
C ILE A 43 -12.95 5.78 -14.55
N PHE A 44 -14.21 6.08 -14.80
CA PHE A 44 -15.28 5.13 -15.09
C PHE A 44 -15.76 5.29 -16.53
N THR A 45 -16.21 4.21 -17.15
CA THR A 45 -17.06 4.32 -18.33
C THR A 45 -18.47 4.73 -17.90
N GLU A 46 -19.25 5.33 -18.79
CA GLU A 46 -20.64 5.77 -18.52
C GLU A 46 -21.56 4.67 -17.97
N ASN A 47 -21.22 3.39 -18.20
CA ASN A 47 -21.99 2.22 -17.76
C ASN A 47 -21.21 1.35 -16.77
N ASP A 48 -20.14 1.86 -16.13
CA ASP A 48 -19.39 1.09 -15.16
C ASP A 48 -20.25 0.88 -13.88
N PRO A 49 -20.57 -0.38 -13.51
CA PRO A 49 -21.41 -0.66 -12.34
C PRO A 49 -20.79 -0.20 -11.02
N ARG A 50 -19.47 0.06 -10.98
CA ARG A 50 -18.75 0.57 -9.81
C ARG A 50 -18.82 2.09 -9.69
N MET A 51 -19.30 2.79 -10.73
CA MET A 51 -19.42 4.25 -10.72
C MET A 51 -20.34 4.70 -9.58
N PRO A 52 -19.85 5.49 -8.60
CA PRO A 52 -20.63 5.85 -7.44
C PRO A 52 -21.73 6.84 -7.78
N LEU A 53 -22.88 6.71 -7.12
CA LEU A 53 -23.92 7.75 -7.18
C LEU A 53 -23.49 8.99 -6.39
N LEU A 54 -23.73 10.17 -6.94
CA LEU A 54 -23.48 11.44 -6.27
C LEU A 54 -24.80 12.15 -5.90
N PRO A 55 -24.87 12.88 -4.77
CA PRO A 55 -23.85 12.97 -3.71
C PRO A 55 -23.80 11.70 -2.83
N ARG A 56 -22.62 11.34 -2.35
CA ARG A 56 -22.44 10.12 -1.54
C ARG A 56 -22.83 10.26 -0.07
N HIS A 57 -22.91 11.50 0.40
CA HIS A 57 -23.29 11.86 1.78
C HIS A 57 -23.73 13.33 1.83
N PRO A 58 -24.40 13.78 2.89
CA PRO A 58 -24.70 15.19 3.08
C PRO A 58 -23.42 16.05 3.01
N ASN A 59 -23.50 17.19 2.32
CA ASN A 59 -22.38 18.10 2.08
C ASN A 59 -21.25 17.52 1.21
N CYS A 60 -21.57 16.60 0.30
CA CYS A 60 -20.61 16.07 -0.68
C CYS A 60 -20.66 16.94 -1.93
N ASP A 61 -19.58 17.66 -2.20
CA ASP A 61 -19.40 18.49 -3.40
C ASP A 61 -18.50 17.82 -4.45
N CYS A 62 -18.30 16.49 -4.33
CA CYS A 62 -17.58 15.72 -5.35
C CYS A 62 -18.40 15.65 -6.65
N TYR A 63 -17.72 15.58 -7.77
CA TYR A 63 -18.35 15.56 -9.09
C TYR A 63 -17.59 14.68 -10.07
N PHE A 64 -18.22 14.44 -11.22
CA PHE A 64 -17.56 13.78 -12.35
C PHE A 64 -17.15 14.83 -13.40
N THR A 65 -15.97 14.68 -13.96
CA THR A 65 -15.54 15.41 -15.15
C THR A 65 -15.33 14.44 -16.31
N GLU A 66 -15.79 14.80 -17.50
CA GLU A 66 -15.55 13.99 -18.70
C GLU A 66 -14.06 14.07 -19.07
N VAL A 67 -13.47 12.93 -19.43
CA VAL A 67 -12.06 12.80 -19.79
C VAL A 67 -11.91 12.06 -21.12
N SER A 68 -10.75 12.12 -21.72
CA SER A 68 -10.47 11.44 -22.99
C SER A 68 -10.31 9.92 -22.80
N GLU A 69 -10.52 9.16 -23.91
CA GLU A 69 -10.18 7.74 -23.97
C GLU A 69 -8.69 7.51 -23.67
N GLU A 70 -7.81 8.40 -24.12
CA GLU A 70 -6.38 8.34 -23.85
C GLU A 70 -6.08 8.38 -22.34
N GLU A 71 -6.72 9.30 -21.61
CA GLU A 71 -6.57 9.41 -20.16
C GLU A 71 -7.08 8.16 -19.44
N TYR A 72 -8.21 7.59 -19.89
CA TYR A 72 -8.75 6.33 -19.38
C TYR A 72 -7.80 5.16 -19.63
N LEU A 73 -7.28 5.04 -20.86
CA LEU A 73 -6.32 3.98 -21.20
C LEU A 73 -5.00 4.13 -20.45
N LYS A 74 -4.53 5.37 -20.27
CA LYS A 74 -3.36 5.65 -19.44
C LYS A 74 -3.57 5.19 -18.00
N GLN A 75 -4.76 5.42 -17.44
CA GLN A 75 -5.09 4.92 -16.10
C GLN A 75 -5.15 3.40 -16.05
N LYS A 76 -5.80 2.75 -17.04
CA LYS A 76 -5.88 1.28 -17.14
C LYS A 76 -4.51 0.63 -17.32
N ASN A 77 -3.63 1.29 -18.05
CA ASN A 77 -2.27 0.85 -18.32
C ASN A 77 -1.27 1.45 -17.32
N PHE A 78 -1.75 2.06 -16.24
CA PHE A 78 -0.90 2.62 -15.20
C PHE A 78 0.01 1.51 -14.66
N GLU A 79 1.29 1.63 -14.97
CA GLU A 79 2.30 0.66 -14.57
C GLU A 79 2.60 0.83 -13.10
N PHE A 80 2.15 -0.14 -12.33
CA PHE A 80 2.40 -0.24 -10.92
C PHE A 80 3.90 -0.57 -10.67
N GLY A 81 4.50 0.15 -9.73
CA GLY A 81 5.87 -0.15 -9.29
C GLY A 81 6.95 0.75 -9.87
N ASN A 82 6.61 1.70 -10.73
CA ASN A 82 7.58 2.57 -11.38
C ASN A 82 7.76 3.94 -10.69
N MET A 83 7.54 4.00 -9.38
CA MET A 83 7.58 5.24 -8.61
C MET A 83 8.41 5.06 -7.33
N THR A 84 9.34 5.98 -7.10
CA THR A 84 10.09 6.07 -5.85
C THR A 84 9.43 7.05 -4.87
N HIS A 85 9.85 7.07 -3.59
CA HIS A 85 9.39 8.07 -2.62
C HIS A 85 9.61 9.52 -3.08
N LEU A 86 10.72 9.81 -3.76
CA LEU A 86 10.98 11.15 -4.30
C LEU A 86 10.03 11.53 -5.42
N GLU A 87 9.61 10.57 -6.22
CA GLU A 87 8.62 10.74 -7.28
C GLU A 87 7.22 10.81 -6.68
N TRP A 88 6.91 9.96 -5.68
CA TRP A 88 5.67 10.00 -4.93
C TRP A 88 5.39 11.37 -4.32
N ASP A 89 6.38 11.98 -3.68
CA ASP A 89 6.19 13.30 -3.05
C ASP A 89 5.81 14.39 -4.04
N LYS A 90 6.21 14.25 -5.30
CA LYS A 90 5.93 15.21 -6.39
C LYS A 90 4.60 14.96 -7.09
N GLN A 91 3.97 13.79 -6.90
CA GLN A 91 2.73 13.45 -7.55
C GLN A 91 1.56 14.25 -6.99
N SER A 92 0.57 14.50 -7.84
CA SER A 92 -0.73 14.99 -7.42
C SER A 92 -1.44 13.98 -6.51
N GLN A 93 -2.41 14.44 -5.76
CA GLN A 93 -3.21 13.57 -4.90
C GLN A 93 -3.92 12.47 -5.72
N ASP A 94 -4.41 12.81 -6.89
CA ASP A 94 -5.08 11.86 -7.79
C ASP A 94 -4.12 10.76 -8.26
N GLU A 95 -2.90 11.10 -8.65
CA GLU A 95 -1.88 10.11 -9.06
C GLU A 95 -1.47 9.20 -7.91
N LYS A 96 -1.37 9.71 -6.69
CA LYS A 96 -1.14 8.90 -5.49
C LYS A 96 -2.28 7.91 -5.25
N TYR A 97 -3.53 8.35 -5.41
CA TYR A 97 -4.68 7.45 -5.30
C TYR A 97 -4.72 6.39 -6.41
N LEU A 98 -4.32 6.73 -7.64
CA LEU A 98 -4.21 5.77 -8.74
C LEU A 98 -3.18 4.68 -8.42
N TRP A 99 -2.03 5.06 -7.90
CA TRP A 99 -1.02 4.12 -7.46
C TRP A 99 -1.55 3.19 -6.36
N CYS A 100 -2.25 3.74 -5.36
CA CYS A 100 -2.86 2.97 -4.28
C CYS A 100 -3.93 2.00 -4.80
N ASN A 101 -4.75 2.39 -5.78
CA ASN A 101 -5.72 1.52 -6.41
C ASN A 101 -5.03 0.37 -7.16
N SER A 102 -3.96 0.66 -7.90
CA SER A 102 -3.18 -0.38 -8.57
C SER A 102 -2.55 -1.36 -7.58
N PHE A 103 -2.01 -0.86 -6.45
CA PHE A 103 -1.51 -1.68 -5.36
C PHE A 103 -2.61 -2.60 -4.80
N ARG A 104 -3.76 -2.02 -4.42
CA ARG A 104 -4.91 -2.77 -3.90
C ARG A 104 -5.38 -3.86 -4.85
N ASN A 105 -5.51 -3.55 -6.14
CA ASN A 105 -5.95 -4.53 -7.14
C ASN A 105 -5.03 -5.75 -7.24
N ARG A 106 -3.75 -5.59 -6.95
CA ARG A 106 -2.76 -6.67 -7.01
C ARG A 106 -2.55 -7.38 -5.68
N PHE A 107 -2.57 -6.66 -4.57
CA PHE A 107 -2.23 -7.19 -3.25
C PHE A 107 -3.42 -7.34 -2.30
N GLY A 108 -4.56 -6.65 -2.55
CA GLY A 108 -5.66 -6.51 -1.60
C GLY A 108 -6.19 -7.85 -1.09
N ASN A 109 -6.51 -8.78 -1.99
CA ASN A 109 -7.01 -10.12 -1.60
C ASN A 109 -6.03 -10.89 -0.73
N ALA A 110 -4.73 -10.80 -1.03
CA ALA A 110 -3.70 -11.46 -0.24
C ALA A 110 -3.54 -10.77 1.12
N ILE A 111 -3.60 -9.43 1.16
CA ILE A 111 -3.56 -8.66 2.41
C ILE A 111 -4.72 -9.04 3.31
N ASP A 112 -5.95 -9.10 2.80
CA ASP A 112 -7.14 -9.49 3.55
C ASP A 112 -7.01 -10.90 4.13
N LYS A 113 -6.56 -11.85 3.32
CA LYS A 113 -6.35 -13.25 3.72
C LYS A 113 -5.32 -13.36 4.85
N TYR A 114 -4.13 -12.85 4.64
CA TYR A 114 -3.02 -13.07 5.56
C TYR A 114 -3.01 -12.15 6.77
N ALA A 115 -3.59 -10.95 6.67
CA ALA A 115 -3.84 -10.11 7.84
C ALA A 115 -4.80 -10.79 8.83
N LYS A 116 -5.85 -11.45 8.31
CA LYS A 116 -6.78 -12.24 9.11
C LYS A 116 -6.11 -13.50 9.69
N GLU A 117 -5.36 -14.23 8.88
CA GLU A 117 -4.67 -15.46 9.31
C GLU A 117 -3.69 -15.20 10.46
N TYR A 118 -2.92 -14.12 10.38
CA TYR A 118 -1.90 -13.78 11.37
C TYR A 118 -2.35 -12.76 12.42
N ASN A 119 -3.61 -12.30 12.38
CA ASN A 119 -4.19 -11.30 13.27
C ASN A 119 -3.32 -10.02 13.38
N ILE A 120 -3.02 -9.42 12.24
CA ILE A 120 -2.27 -8.18 12.11
C ILE A 120 -3.10 -7.11 11.39
N PRO A 121 -2.83 -5.80 11.60
CA PRO A 121 -3.55 -4.75 10.90
C PRO A 121 -3.31 -4.82 9.39
N LYS A 122 -4.40 -4.85 8.60
CA LYS A 122 -4.33 -4.80 7.13
C LYS A 122 -3.53 -3.60 6.64
N GLN A 123 -3.83 -2.42 7.19
CA GLN A 123 -3.16 -1.18 6.82
C GLN A 123 -1.67 -1.20 7.14
N LEU A 124 -1.26 -1.88 8.23
CA LEU A 124 0.15 -2.00 8.57
C LEU A 124 0.88 -2.92 7.60
N LEU A 125 0.29 -4.07 7.27
CA LEU A 125 0.84 -5.00 6.29
C LEU A 125 0.98 -4.33 4.91
N ALA A 126 -0.08 -3.65 4.45
CA ALA A 126 -0.05 -2.89 3.21
C ALA A 126 1.00 -1.77 3.24
N GLY A 127 1.04 -1.01 4.32
CA GLY A 127 1.95 0.13 4.46
C GLY A 127 3.43 -0.26 4.44
N VAL A 128 3.79 -1.37 5.09
CA VAL A 128 5.17 -1.88 5.09
C VAL A 128 5.58 -2.30 3.67
N ILE A 129 4.74 -3.07 2.97
CA ILE A 129 5.04 -3.50 1.59
C ILE A 129 5.10 -2.30 0.65
N ALA A 130 4.13 -1.39 0.73
CA ALA A 130 4.09 -0.18 -0.09
C ALA A 130 5.31 0.72 0.14
N ASN A 131 5.78 0.83 1.38
CA ASN A 131 7.00 1.59 1.71
C ASN A 131 8.23 1.03 1.01
N GLU A 132 8.42 -0.30 1.01
CA GLU A 132 9.50 -0.96 0.29
C GLU A 132 9.38 -0.76 -1.23
N MET A 133 8.17 -0.85 -1.77
CA MET A 133 7.93 -0.67 -3.20
C MET A 133 8.23 0.76 -3.67
N LEU A 134 7.99 1.77 -2.84
CA LEU A 134 8.34 3.15 -3.12
C LEU A 134 9.83 3.46 -2.86
N ASP A 135 10.57 2.58 -2.22
CA ASP A 135 12.02 2.74 -2.04
C ASP A 135 12.80 2.36 -3.31
N TRP A 136 12.23 1.47 -4.12
CA TRP A 136 12.84 0.93 -5.32
C TRP A 136 11.97 1.16 -6.55
N LYS A 137 12.60 1.50 -7.67
CA LYS A 137 11.97 1.48 -8.98
C LYS A 137 11.85 0.03 -9.45
N PHE A 138 10.62 -0.46 -9.58
CA PHE A 138 10.32 -1.76 -10.14
C PHE A 138 10.00 -1.59 -11.63
N PRO A 139 10.91 -1.92 -12.57
CA PRO A 139 10.61 -1.83 -13.99
C PRO A 139 9.41 -2.75 -14.32
N ASP A 140 8.45 -2.22 -15.06
CA ASP A 140 7.26 -2.97 -15.56
C ASP A 140 6.49 -3.75 -14.48
N GLY A 141 6.57 -3.31 -13.21
CA GLY A 141 5.93 -3.99 -12.09
C GLY A 141 6.52 -5.36 -11.79
N THR A 142 7.69 -5.67 -12.33
CA THR A 142 8.43 -6.90 -12.00
C THR A 142 9.13 -6.76 -10.66
N PRO A 143 9.17 -7.83 -9.84
CA PRO A 143 9.88 -7.80 -8.57
C PRO A 143 11.39 -7.67 -8.79
N LEU A 144 12.07 -6.91 -7.93
CA LEU A 144 13.52 -6.79 -7.94
C LEU A 144 14.16 -7.93 -7.16
N ASP A 145 15.19 -8.54 -7.74
CA ASP A 145 15.97 -9.60 -7.12
C ASP A 145 17.40 -9.12 -6.90
N GLY A 146 17.91 -9.27 -5.68
CA GLY A 146 19.31 -9.06 -5.38
C GLY A 146 19.78 -7.60 -5.33
N VAL A 147 18.90 -6.66 -5.10
CA VAL A 147 19.28 -5.26 -4.87
C VAL A 147 20.06 -5.12 -3.56
N SER A 148 20.73 -4.02 -3.34
CA SER A 148 21.60 -3.75 -2.18
C SER A 148 21.04 -4.34 -0.86
N GLY A 149 21.78 -5.27 -0.24
CA GLY A 149 21.37 -5.96 0.98
C GLY A 149 20.70 -7.31 0.79
N GLY A 150 20.47 -7.79 -0.45
CA GLY A 150 19.93 -9.12 -0.75
C GLY A 150 18.41 -9.22 -0.57
N GLY A 151 17.70 -8.10 -0.59
CA GLY A 151 16.23 -8.06 -0.61
C GLY A 151 15.68 -8.62 -1.91
N ILE A 152 14.57 -9.33 -1.84
CA ILE A 152 13.93 -10.02 -2.96
C ILE A 152 12.45 -9.68 -2.98
N GLY A 153 11.91 -9.53 -4.17
CA GLY A 153 10.49 -9.35 -4.42
C GLY A 153 9.94 -8.02 -3.92
N TYR A 154 8.62 -7.94 -3.86
CA TYR A 154 7.90 -6.70 -3.58
C TYR A 154 8.13 -6.12 -2.18
N ALA A 155 8.41 -6.96 -1.19
CA ALA A 155 8.66 -6.53 0.18
C ALA A 155 10.15 -6.53 0.56
N GLN A 156 11.04 -6.72 -0.41
CA GLN A 156 12.50 -6.70 -0.26
C GLN A 156 13.01 -7.55 0.91
N ILE A 157 12.56 -8.82 0.97
CA ILE A 157 12.89 -9.77 2.03
C ILE A 157 14.05 -10.66 1.59
N ALA A 158 15.11 -10.72 2.39
CA ALA A 158 16.20 -11.67 2.16
C ALA A 158 15.77 -13.11 2.49
N VAL A 159 16.24 -14.11 1.72
CA VAL A 159 15.97 -15.55 1.98
C VAL A 159 16.31 -15.92 3.41
N LYS A 160 17.45 -15.45 3.94
CA LYS A 160 17.86 -15.71 5.33
C LYS A 160 16.84 -15.18 6.35
N THR A 161 16.24 -14.02 6.09
CA THR A 161 15.20 -13.42 6.94
C THR A 161 13.93 -14.26 6.89
N ALA A 162 13.47 -14.65 5.70
CA ALA A 162 12.33 -15.54 5.55
C ALA A 162 12.51 -16.85 6.33
N ARG A 163 13.69 -17.47 6.25
CA ARG A 163 14.03 -18.69 7.01
C ARG A 163 14.02 -18.48 8.51
N ALA A 164 14.54 -17.34 9.00
CA ALA A 164 14.55 -17.02 10.42
C ALA A 164 13.12 -16.92 11.00
N HIS A 165 12.13 -16.60 10.16
CA HIS A 165 10.71 -16.54 10.51
C HIS A 165 9.93 -17.81 10.12
N GLY A 166 10.62 -18.95 9.91
CA GLY A 166 10.00 -20.27 9.74
C GLY A 166 9.51 -20.56 8.32
N ILE A 167 9.92 -19.80 7.31
CA ILE A 167 9.66 -20.13 5.91
C ILE A 167 10.63 -21.22 5.48
N THR A 168 10.10 -22.36 5.02
CA THR A 168 10.85 -23.55 4.61
C THR A 168 10.87 -23.70 3.09
N GLY A 169 11.82 -24.47 2.58
CA GLY A 169 12.02 -24.71 1.15
C GLY A 169 13.45 -24.44 0.70
N SER A 170 13.77 -24.74 -0.54
CA SER A 170 15.01 -24.35 -1.19
C SER A 170 15.07 -22.82 -1.39
N ASP A 171 16.27 -22.27 -1.63
CA ASP A 171 16.41 -20.83 -1.93
C ASP A 171 15.60 -20.42 -3.14
N SER A 172 15.53 -21.27 -4.17
CA SER A 172 14.74 -21.01 -5.37
C SER A 172 13.24 -20.95 -5.09
N GLU A 173 12.71 -21.87 -4.28
CA GLU A 173 11.29 -21.87 -3.90
C GLU A 173 10.94 -20.63 -3.08
N ILE A 174 11.79 -20.24 -2.12
CA ILE A 174 11.59 -19.04 -1.33
C ILE A 174 11.65 -17.78 -2.21
N LYS A 175 12.61 -17.68 -3.13
CA LYS A 175 12.70 -16.58 -4.10
C LYS A 175 11.46 -16.49 -4.97
N ASN A 176 10.98 -17.61 -5.51
CA ASN A 176 9.76 -17.63 -6.32
C ASN A 176 8.53 -17.17 -5.52
N MET A 177 8.44 -17.57 -4.25
CA MET A 177 7.40 -17.09 -3.33
C MET A 177 7.48 -15.59 -3.14
N LEU A 178 8.65 -15.06 -2.82
CA LEU A 178 8.87 -13.61 -2.60
C LEU A 178 8.61 -12.76 -3.86
N ASN A 179 8.80 -13.33 -5.04
CA ASN A 179 8.56 -12.69 -6.33
C ASN A 179 7.11 -12.78 -6.81
N SER A 180 6.22 -13.47 -6.09
CA SER A 180 4.79 -13.45 -6.36
C SER A 180 4.05 -12.47 -5.44
N TYR A 181 2.93 -11.89 -5.90
CA TYR A 181 2.11 -10.99 -5.09
C TYR A 181 1.63 -11.67 -3.82
N GLU A 182 1.00 -12.84 -3.95
CA GLU A 182 0.46 -13.57 -2.81
C GLU A 182 1.56 -14.05 -1.85
N GLY A 183 2.63 -14.64 -2.37
CA GLY A 183 3.73 -15.15 -1.57
C GLY A 183 4.49 -14.05 -0.83
N SER A 184 4.73 -12.91 -1.48
CA SER A 184 5.35 -11.76 -0.84
C SER A 184 4.53 -11.26 0.35
N VAL A 185 3.19 -11.17 0.19
CA VAL A 185 2.29 -10.78 1.30
C VAL A 185 2.28 -11.84 2.41
N ALA A 186 2.22 -13.13 2.07
CA ALA A 186 2.22 -14.22 3.05
C ALA A 186 3.47 -14.21 3.94
N VAL A 187 4.64 -14.08 3.33
CA VAL A 187 5.92 -14.02 4.06
C VAL A 187 6.00 -12.74 4.88
N SER A 188 5.59 -11.60 4.31
CA SER A 188 5.55 -10.32 5.04
C SER A 188 4.65 -10.39 6.26
N ALA A 189 3.46 -10.97 6.14
CA ALA A 189 2.53 -11.11 7.24
C ALA A 189 3.11 -11.96 8.38
N ARG A 190 3.79 -13.05 8.05
CA ARG A 190 4.46 -13.90 9.02
C ARG A 190 5.55 -13.16 9.80
N ILE A 191 6.42 -12.46 9.10
CA ILE A 191 7.51 -11.67 9.71
C ILE A 191 6.93 -10.54 10.57
N LEU A 192 5.95 -9.82 10.03
CA LEU A 192 5.32 -8.68 10.71
C LEU A 192 4.60 -9.12 12.00
N LYS A 193 3.97 -10.31 12.01
CA LYS A 193 3.40 -10.90 13.22
C LYS A 193 4.47 -11.04 14.30
N ASP A 194 5.58 -11.67 14.00
CA ASP A 194 6.66 -11.91 14.96
C ASP A 194 7.22 -10.57 15.49
N TYR A 195 7.41 -9.59 14.62
CA TYR A 195 7.86 -8.25 15.01
C TYR A 195 6.85 -7.50 15.90
N LEU A 196 5.55 -7.60 15.60
CA LEU A 196 4.50 -6.98 16.42
C LEU A 196 4.40 -7.64 17.80
N GLU A 197 4.53 -8.95 17.87
CA GLU A 197 4.52 -9.68 19.16
C GLU A 197 5.70 -9.26 20.05
N GLU A 198 6.91 -9.21 19.48
CA GLU A 198 8.10 -8.73 20.20
C GLU A 198 7.98 -7.26 20.62
N PHE A 199 7.48 -6.40 19.72
CA PHE A 199 7.26 -4.99 20.01
C PHE A 199 6.26 -4.79 21.14
N ARG A 200 5.14 -5.50 21.13
CA ARG A 200 4.14 -5.49 22.21
C ARG A 200 4.73 -5.98 23.53
N ALA A 201 5.47 -7.07 23.50
CA ALA A 201 6.13 -7.63 24.68
C ALA A 201 7.13 -6.63 25.26
N SER A 202 7.88 -5.93 24.41
CA SER A 202 8.87 -4.93 24.83
C SER A 202 8.23 -3.70 25.43
N ILE A 203 7.09 -3.24 24.90
CA ILE A 203 6.30 -2.16 25.51
C ILE A 203 5.79 -2.57 26.89
N LYS A 204 5.14 -3.74 26.98
CA LYS A 204 4.54 -4.25 28.22
C LYS A 204 5.57 -4.42 29.33
N ASN A 205 6.79 -4.79 29.00
CA ASN A 205 7.85 -5.07 29.95
C ASN A 205 8.82 -3.88 30.16
N ASP A 206 8.50 -2.70 29.61
CA ASP A 206 9.34 -1.49 29.67
C ASP A 206 10.79 -1.73 29.19
N LYS A 207 10.93 -2.49 28.09
CA LYS A 207 12.23 -2.89 27.52
C LYS A 207 12.66 -2.09 26.28
N LEU A 208 11.85 -1.12 25.85
CA LEU A 208 12.24 -0.29 24.70
C LEU A 208 13.51 0.50 25.00
N GLY A 209 14.40 0.53 24.03
CA GLY A 209 15.63 1.30 24.13
C GLY A 209 15.39 2.82 24.21
N LYS A 210 16.14 3.51 25.04
CA LYS A 210 16.03 4.97 25.17
C LYS A 210 16.17 5.68 23.82
N GLY A 211 17.08 5.21 22.97
CA GLY A 211 17.32 5.78 21.63
C GLY A 211 16.12 5.64 20.72
N PHE A 212 15.40 4.50 20.77
CA PHE A 212 14.17 4.31 20.03
C PHE A 212 13.05 5.24 20.52
N ILE A 213 12.88 5.35 21.83
CA ILE A 213 11.87 6.20 22.45
C ILE A 213 12.01 7.67 22.06
N ILE A 214 13.23 8.21 22.08
CA ILE A 214 13.49 9.63 21.77
C ILE A 214 13.62 9.92 20.27
N SER A 215 13.50 8.91 19.41
CA SER A 215 13.65 9.07 17.96
C SER A 215 12.50 9.85 17.30
N GLY A 216 11.35 9.96 17.93
CA GLY A 216 10.12 10.47 17.34
C GLY A 216 9.35 9.45 16.48
N LEU A 217 9.89 8.24 16.31
CA LEU A 217 9.21 7.14 15.61
C LEU A 217 8.13 6.47 16.48
N TYR A 218 8.18 6.66 17.79
CA TYR A 218 7.31 6.03 18.77
C TYR A 218 6.52 7.06 19.60
N SER A 219 5.33 6.70 20.05
CA SER A 219 4.49 7.57 20.87
C SER A 219 3.87 6.80 22.05
N PHE A 220 4.29 7.12 23.27
CA PHE A 220 3.76 6.55 24.51
C PHE A 220 2.25 6.77 24.72
N LYS A 221 1.72 7.89 24.25
CA LYS A 221 0.32 8.29 24.53
C LYS A 221 -0.75 7.42 23.85
N LYS A 222 -0.35 6.46 23.01
CA LYS A 222 -1.28 5.69 22.17
C LYS A 222 -1.05 4.17 22.19
N THR A 223 -0.29 3.65 23.15
CA THR A 223 0.07 2.23 23.24
C THR A 223 -1.10 1.30 23.51
N THR A 224 -2.19 1.78 24.13
CA THR A 224 -3.42 1.02 24.37
C THR A 224 -4.05 0.45 23.10
N ILE A 225 -3.75 1.03 21.94
CA ILE A 225 -4.17 0.52 20.64
C ILE A 225 -3.66 -0.91 20.38
N LEU A 226 -2.46 -1.25 20.86
CA LEU A 226 -1.87 -2.57 20.67
C LEU A 226 -2.41 -3.63 21.64
N GLU A 227 -3.20 -3.22 22.63
CA GLU A 227 -3.84 -4.12 23.62
C GLU A 227 -5.18 -4.69 23.09
N ASN A 228 -5.75 -4.11 22.04
CA ASN A 228 -6.99 -4.58 21.44
C ASN A 228 -6.83 -5.97 20.83
N LYS A 229 -7.80 -6.85 21.11
CA LYS A 229 -7.82 -8.23 20.58
C LYS A 229 -8.13 -8.29 19.09
N ASN A 230 -8.91 -7.36 18.57
CA ASN A 230 -9.22 -7.27 17.13
C ASN A 230 -8.53 -6.04 16.55
N ILE A 231 -7.40 -6.28 15.86
CA ILE A 231 -6.57 -5.24 15.26
C ILE A 231 -6.58 -5.26 13.74
N ILE A 232 -7.28 -6.20 13.11
CA ILE A 232 -7.23 -6.44 11.67
C ILE A 232 -7.64 -5.18 10.89
N ASP A 233 -8.78 -4.60 11.26
CA ASP A 233 -9.37 -3.44 10.60
C ASP A 233 -9.10 -2.13 11.37
N MET A 234 -8.11 -2.13 12.27
CA MET A 234 -7.76 -0.92 13.01
C MET A 234 -7.20 0.16 12.08
N ASN A 235 -7.57 1.40 12.35
CA ASN A 235 -6.91 2.54 11.73
C ASN A 235 -5.50 2.70 12.31
N VAL A 236 -4.48 2.40 11.48
CA VAL A 236 -3.08 2.38 11.91
C VAL A 236 -2.59 3.82 12.15
N PRO A 237 -2.20 4.18 13.38
CA PRO A 237 -1.68 5.51 13.64
C PRO A 237 -0.28 5.68 13.04
N GLN A 238 0.05 6.91 12.67
CA GLN A 238 1.31 7.28 12.02
C GLN A 238 2.54 6.73 12.76
N TRP A 239 2.58 6.86 14.09
CA TRP A 239 3.72 6.41 14.88
C TRP A 239 3.94 4.89 14.78
N LEU A 240 2.87 4.09 14.68
CA LEU A 240 2.99 2.63 14.55
C LEU A 240 3.52 2.26 13.16
N LEU A 241 3.04 2.92 12.11
CA LEU A 241 3.58 2.75 10.78
C LEU A 241 5.07 3.12 10.72
N ASN A 242 5.46 4.28 11.26
CA ASN A 242 6.84 4.73 11.31
C ASN A 242 7.73 3.72 12.05
N SER A 243 7.30 3.27 13.22
CA SER A 243 8.04 2.29 14.02
C SER A 243 8.23 0.98 13.26
N MET A 244 7.17 0.47 12.66
CA MET A 244 7.21 -0.83 11.99
C MET A 244 7.97 -0.79 10.66
N CYS A 245 7.91 0.30 9.91
CA CYS A 245 8.76 0.47 8.73
C CYS A 245 10.25 0.58 9.10
N ALA A 246 10.59 1.25 10.21
CA ALA A 246 11.96 1.28 10.73
C ALA A 246 12.44 -0.12 11.16
N VAL A 247 11.58 -0.88 11.87
CA VAL A 247 11.85 -2.27 12.27
C VAL A 247 11.97 -3.18 11.05
N TRP A 248 11.11 -3.02 10.06
CA TRP A 248 11.13 -3.82 8.85
C TRP A 248 12.46 -3.72 8.11
N ASN A 249 12.95 -2.53 7.93
CA ASN A 249 14.22 -2.30 7.23
C ASN A 249 15.45 -2.76 8.03
N SER A 250 15.49 -2.48 9.32
CA SER A 250 16.71 -2.65 10.15
C SER A 250 16.65 -3.83 11.12
N GLY A 251 15.53 -4.57 11.12
CA GLY A 251 15.27 -5.68 12.02
C GLY A 251 14.78 -5.24 13.41
N ILE A 252 14.17 -6.19 14.13
CA ILE A 252 13.53 -5.93 15.43
C ILE A 252 14.49 -5.34 16.49
N GLN A 253 15.80 -5.57 16.37
CA GLN A 253 16.79 -5.08 17.31
C GLN A 253 16.83 -3.55 17.43
N VAL A 254 16.33 -2.84 16.42
CA VAL A 254 16.27 -1.37 16.43
C VAL A 254 15.40 -0.82 17.56
N ILE A 255 14.41 -1.58 18.05
CA ILE A 255 13.58 -1.15 19.19
C ILE A 255 14.35 -1.09 20.52
N TYR A 256 15.51 -1.73 20.59
CA TYR A 256 16.42 -1.74 21.77
C TYR A 256 17.56 -0.74 21.65
N ALA A 257 17.56 0.14 20.64
CA ALA A 257 18.61 1.10 20.40
C ALA A 257 18.90 1.98 21.62
N LYS A 258 20.17 2.09 21.99
CA LYS A 258 20.62 2.95 23.10
C LYS A 258 20.74 4.40 22.65
N ASP A 259 21.28 4.60 21.44
CA ASP A 259 21.48 5.89 20.83
C ASP A 259 20.27 6.30 20.01
N LYS A 260 20.00 7.62 19.92
CA LYS A 260 18.88 8.16 19.16
C LYS A 260 18.91 7.66 17.71
N ILE A 261 17.79 7.08 17.25
CA ILE A 261 17.62 6.74 15.84
C ILE A 261 17.47 8.04 15.06
N GLY A 262 18.39 8.29 14.15
CA GLY A 262 18.46 9.51 13.35
C GLY A 262 19.40 9.31 12.16
N ALA A 263 19.60 10.38 11.37
CA ALA A 263 20.42 10.34 10.16
C ALA A 263 21.89 9.94 10.41
N GLU A 264 22.42 10.25 11.57
CA GLU A 264 23.81 9.90 11.95
C GLU A 264 23.89 8.47 12.54
N ASN A 265 22.91 8.11 13.37
CA ASN A 265 22.82 6.80 14.00
C ASN A 265 21.60 6.06 13.43
N TYR A 266 21.78 4.85 12.95
CA TYR A 266 20.72 4.05 12.34
C TYR A 266 20.03 4.72 11.12
N PRO A 267 20.79 5.25 10.12
CA PRO A 267 20.23 6.05 9.03
C PRO A 267 19.12 5.32 8.27
N ASN A 268 19.30 4.03 7.99
CA ASN A 268 18.30 3.24 7.26
C ASN A 268 16.97 3.15 8.03
N ALA A 269 16.99 2.76 9.31
CA ALA A 269 15.79 2.71 10.14
C ALA A 269 15.08 4.06 10.22
N TYR A 270 15.85 5.13 10.38
CA TYR A 270 15.32 6.48 10.44
C TYR A 270 14.62 6.88 9.15
N TRP A 271 15.30 6.73 8.01
CA TRP A 271 14.75 7.13 6.72
C TRP A 271 13.53 6.30 6.33
N HIS A 272 13.54 4.98 6.55
CA HIS A 272 12.37 4.13 6.29
C HIS A 272 11.18 4.51 7.15
N GLY A 273 11.38 4.75 8.44
CA GLY A 273 10.32 5.22 9.33
C GLY A 273 9.75 6.58 8.94
N ILE A 274 10.59 7.53 8.52
CA ILE A 274 10.13 8.87 8.09
C ILE A 274 9.44 8.83 6.73
N LYS A 275 9.99 8.10 5.76
CA LYS A 275 9.40 7.96 4.42
C LYS A 275 7.97 7.41 4.47
N SER A 276 7.69 6.48 5.39
CA SER A 276 6.36 5.89 5.57
C SER A 276 5.27 6.93 5.90
N SER A 277 5.65 8.09 6.42
CA SER A 277 4.70 9.17 6.73
C SER A 277 3.92 9.65 5.51
N GLY A 278 4.51 9.59 4.31
CA GLY A 278 3.84 9.91 3.07
C GLY A 278 2.73 8.93 2.67
N LEU A 279 2.65 7.75 3.30
CA LEU A 279 1.65 6.72 3.01
C LEU A 279 0.42 6.76 3.93
N SER A 280 0.53 7.38 5.13
CA SER A 280 -0.51 7.28 6.16
C SER A 280 -1.90 7.72 5.68
N ASP A 281 -1.98 8.79 4.91
CA ASP A 281 -3.24 9.34 4.39
C ASP A 281 -3.87 8.46 3.30
N TYR A 282 -3.10 7.52 2.75
CA TYR A 282 -3.50 6.63 1.67
C TYR A 282 -3.71 5.18 2.11
N LEU A 283 -3.43 4.84 3.37
CA LEU A 283 -3.53 3.46 3.87
C LEU A 283 -4.90 2.84 3.67
N THR A 284 -5.97 3.61 3.84
CA THR A 284 -7.34 3.12 3.60
C THR A 284 -7.52 2.67 2.15
N LYS A 285 -6.96 3.44 1.20
CA LYS A 285 -7.01 3.10 -0.24
C LYS A 285 -6.19 1.85 -0.57
N LEU A 286 -5.16 1.57 0.21
CA LEU A 286 -4.32 0.39 -0.01
C LEU A 286 -5.02 -0.93 0.32
N VAL A 287 -6.05 -0.93 1.20
CA VAL A 287 -6.64 -2.15 1.73
C VAL A 287 -8.14 -2.32 1.49
N ASN A 288 -8.91 -1.24 1.35
CA ASN A 288 -10.37 -1.36 1.29
C ASN A 288 -10.87 -1.37 -0.16
N GLU A 289 -11.60 -2.41 -0.54
CA GLU A 289 -12.30 -2.52 -1.83
C GLU A 289 -13.75 -2.02 -1.77
N ASN A 290 -14.37 -2.00 -0.58
CA ASN A 290 -15.82 -1.87 -0.43
C ASN A 290 -16.22 -1.04 0.81
N GLU A 291 -16.04 0.26 0.78
CA GLU A 291 -16.82 1.14 1.66
C GLU A 291 -17.42 2.32 0.91
#